data_9d722b1f4c6e135985e3e0cd5ca591c9
#
_entry.id   9d722b1f4c6e135985e3e0cd5ca591c9
#
_cell.length_a   1.000
_cell.length_b   1.000
_cell.length_c   1.000
_cell.angle_alpha   90.00
_cell.angle_beta   90.00
_cell.angle_gamma   90.00
#
_symmetry.space_group_name_H-M   'P 1'
#
loop_
_entity.id
_entity.type
_entity.pdbx_description
1 polymer ?
#
loop_
_entity_poly.entity_id
_entity_poly.type
_entity_poly.pdbx_seq_one_letter_code
_entity_poly.pdbx_strand_id
1 'polypeptide(L)'
;MKCEIAVSQSKTELQEFIAVLQKVNVKSYLEIGCKFGGSLWHIGKSLPQGARIVGVDLPGVEHGAKDAQPHLEECVLAVKAKGYDAQLIIGNSHDGDVIEKVYSLGPFDACFIDGGHTEADITQDFNNYSVCTTKLVGIHDISYLRFPEDKKRSNIEVPRVWQQIKKGFRHFEIRHEKKDCGIGVVWV
;
A
#
# COMPACT_ATOMS: atom_id res chain seq x y z
N MET A 1 -3.30 24.94 -5.34
CA MET A 1 -2.81 23.97 -6.35
C MET A 1 -3.73 22.76 -6.33
N LYS A 2 -4.40 22.40 -7.42
CA LYS A 2 -5.13 21.13 -7.54
C LYS A 2 -4.09 20.08 -7.93
N CYS A 3 -3.46 19.45 -6.95
CA CYS A 3 -2.61 18.30 -7.20
C CYS A 3 -3.53 17.08 -7.31
N GLU A 4 -3.97 16.75 -8.51
CA GLU A 4 -4.57 15.44 -8.81
C GLU A 4 -3.42 14.49 -9.14
N ILE A 5 -2.92 13.81 -8.13
CA ILE A 5 -1.88 12.80 -8.32
C ILE A 5 -2.57 11.57 -8.93
N ALA A 6 -2.08 11.14 -10.09
CA ALA A 6 -2.61 9.98 -10.78
C ALA A 6 -2.39 8.71 -9.94
N VAL A 7 -3.41 7.86 -9.91
CA VAL A 7 -3.40 6.57 -9.19
C VAL A 7 -3.10 5.47 -10.21
N SER A 8 -2.24 4.52 -9.85
CA SER A 8 -1.97 3.33 -10.67
C SER A 8 -3.05 2.25 -10.48
N GLN A 9 -3.67 2.19 -9.30
CA GLN A 9 -4.73 1.26 -8.97
C GLN A 9 -6.05 1.64 -9.67
N SER A 10 -6.95 0.67 -9.82
CA SER A 10 -8.33 0.93 -10.26
C SER A 10 -9.01 1.91 -9.30
N LYS A 11 -9.66 2.94 -9.87
CA LYS A 11 -10.38 3.93 -9.04
C LYS A 11 -11.45 3.29 -8.18
N THR A 12 -12.14 2.28 -8.69
CA THR A 12 -13.22 1.59 -7.99
C THR A 12 -12.67 0.78 -6.82
N GLU A 13 -11.61 0.00 -7.03
CA GLU A 13 -10.93 -0.76 -5.97
C GLU A 13 -10.44 0.15 -4.85
N LEU A 14 -9.77 1.24 -5.23
CA LEU A 14 -9.27 2.20 -4.25
C LEU A 14 -10.39 2.86 -3.45
N GLN A 15 -11.51 3.23 -4.10
CA GLN A 15 -12.66 3.82 -3.42
C GLN A 15 -13.30 2.85 -2.42
N GLU A 16 -13.44 1.57 -2.77
CA GLU A 16 -13.95 0.55 -1.85
C GLU A 16 -13.00 0.30 -0.69
N PHE A 17 -11.70 0.24 -0.96
CA PHE A 17 -10.70 0.12 0.11
C PHE A 17 -10.76 1.33 1.06
N ILE A 18 -10.85 2.54 0.54
CA ILE A 18 -11.05 3.75 1.34
C ILE A 18 -12.31 3.64 2.20
N ALA A 19 -13.42 3.17 1.65
CA ALA A 19 -14.66 3.00 2.41
C ALA A 19 -14.49 2.01 3.58
N VAL A 20 -13.69 0.96 3.40
CA VAL A 20 -13.34 0.03 4.49
C VAL A 20 -12.51 0.73 5.56
N LEU A 21 -11.47 1.48 5.19
CA LEU A 21 -10.63 2.23 6.14
C LEU A 21 -11.46 3.21 6.97
N GLN A 22 -12.40 3.91 6.34
CA GLN A 22 -13.33 4.83 7.00
C GLN A 22 -14.27 4.11 7.96
N LYS A 23 -14.85 2.98 7.53
CA LYS A 23 -15.77 2.17 8.34
C LYS A 23 -15.14 1.68 9.64
N VAL A 24 -13.84 1.33 9.62
CA VAL A 24 -13.11 0.90 10.82
C VAL A 24 -12.41 2.06 11.53
N ASN A 25 -12.65 3.30 11.09
CA ASN A 25 -12.11 4.52 11.69
C ASN A 25 -10.57 4.48 11.82
N VAL A 26 -9.89 4.32 10.67
CA VAL A 26 -8.43 4.36 10.59
C VAL A 26 -7.94 5.78 10.86
N LYS A 27 -6.98 5.92 11.78
CA LYS A 27 -6.33 7.19 12.16
C LYS A 27 -4.82 7.16 11.96
N SER A 28 -4.25 5.99 11.72
CA SER A 28 -2.83 5.81 11.38
C SER A 28 -2.71 4.77 10.26
N TYR A 29 -2.01 5.16 9.20
CA TYR A 29 -1.93 4.42 7.95
C TYR A 29 -0.48 4.29 7.48
N LEU A 30 -0.10 3.08 7.10
CA LEU A 30 1.19 2.73 6.53
C LEU A 30 0.98 2.23 5.09
N GLU A 31 1.80 2.67 4.16
CA GLU A 31 1.84 2.17 2.79
C GLU A 31 3.24 1.71 2.41
N ILE A 32 3.35 0.47 1.95
CA ILE A 32 4.58 -0.12 1.43
C ILE A 32 4.46 -0.18 -0.08
N GLY A 33 5.33 0.56 -0.78
CA GLY A 33 5.23 0.76 -2.23
C GLY A 33 4.26 1.89 -2.60
N CYS A 34 4.77 3.10 -2.64
CA CYS A 34 3.96 4.30 -2.87
C CYS A 34 4.07 4.82 -4.32
N LYS A 35 5.12 4.43 -5.04
CA LYS A 35 5.41 4.86 -6.42
C LYS A 35 5.39 6.40 -6.55
N PHE A 36 4.38 6.98 -7.18
CA PHE A 36 4.21 8.43 -7.31
C PHE A 36 3.35 9.06 -6.19
N GLY A 37 2.91 8.27 -5.20
CA GLY A 37 2.10 8.73 -4.08
C GLY A 37 0.61 8.88 -4.36
N GLY A 38 0.10 8.34 -5.48
CA GLY A 38 -1.32 8.49 -5.83
C GLY A 38 -2.25 7.84 -4.80
N SER A 39 -2.03 6.59 -4.43
CA SER A 39 -2.77 5.88 -3.39
C SER A 39 -2.62 6.56 -2.03
N LEU A 40 -1.38 6.88 -1.64
CA LEU A 40 -1.06 7.59 -0.40
C LEU A 40 -1.84 8.92 -0.28
N TRP A 41 -1.94 9.69 -1.37
CA TRP A 41 -2.70 10.93 -1.43
C TRP A 41 -4.20 10.71 -1.28
N HIS A 42 -4.77 9.78 -2.06
CA HIS A 42 -6.22 9.56 -2.07
C HIS A 42 -6.70 8.92 -0.77
N ILE A 43 -5.96 7.97 -0.22
CA ILE A 43 -6.25 7.38 1.09
C ILE A 43 -6.05 8.43 2.19
N GLY A 44 -4.88 9.09 2.22
CA GLY A 44 -4.55 10.05 3.25
C GLY A 44 -5.63 11.12 3.43
N LYS A 45 -6.05 11.77 2.34
CA LYS A 45 -7.09 12.81 2.40
C LYS A 45 -8.49 12.30 2.79
N SER A 46 -8.72 10.99 2.77
CA SER A 46 -9.99 10.37 3.15
C SER A 46 -10.07 10.01 4.64
N LEU A 47 -8.92 10.02 5.32
CA LEU A 47 -8.84 9.74 6.75
C LEU A 47 -9.23 10.96 7.59
N PRO A 48 -9.52 10.77 8.89
CA PRO A 48 -9.79 11.88 9.79
C PRO A 48 -8.66 12.91 9.82
N GLN A 49 -9.01 14.17 9.98
CA GLN A 49 -8.04 15.26 10.10
C GLN A 49 -7.01 14.96 11.19
N GLY A 50 -5.73 15.21 10.92
CA GLY A 50 -4.63 14.91 11.84
C GLY A 50 -4.19 13.44 11.85
N ALA A 51 -4.77 12.58 11.01
CA ALA A 51 -4.34 11.19 10.90
C ALA A 51 -2.85 11.10 10.55
N ARG A 52 -2.18 10.07 11.10
CA ARG A 52 -0.79 9.73 10.73
C ARG A 52 -0.77 8.94 9.44
N ILE A 53 0.11 9.32 8.53
CA ILE A 53 0.27 8.70 7.21
C ILE A 53 1.76 8.50 6.95
N VAL A 54 2.18 7.25 6.81
CA VAL A 54 3.57 6.90 6.54
C VAL A 54 3.65 6.13 5.23
N GLY A 55 4.51 6.57 4.33
CA GLY A 55 4.85 5.86 3.11
C GLY A 55 6.27 5.33 3.16
N VAL A 56 6.48 4.10 2.68
CA VAL A 56 7.80 3.50 2.45
C VAL A 56 7.92 3.19 0.98
N ASP A 57 9.01 3.62 0.33
CA ASP A 57 9.25 3.34 -1.08
C ASP A 57 10.74 3.27 -1.39
N LEU A 58 11.10 2.45 -2.39
CA LEU A 58 12.43 2.38 -2.96
C LEU A 58 12.37 2.79 -4.44
N PRO A 59 12.49 4.10 -4.76
CA PRO A 59 12.45 4.58 -6.13
C PRO A 59 13.57 4.00 -7.00
N GLY A 60 13.29 3.81 -8.28
CA GLY A 60 14.30 3.39 -9.26
C GLY A 60 14.48 1.90 -9.44
N VAL A 61 13.75 1.06 -8.70
CA VAL A 61 13.72 -0.40 -8.92
C VAL A 61 12.78 -0.80 -10.07
N GLU A 62 12.77 -2.08 -10.45
CA GLU A 62 12.11 -2.61 -11.65
C GLU A 62 10.63 -2.19 -11.81
N HIS A 63 9.87 -2.12 -10.71
CA HIS A 63 8.48 -1.67 -10.70
C HIS A 63 8.31 -0.24 -10.19
N GLY A 64 9.38 0.37 -9.66
CA GLY A 64 9.45 1.77 -9.25
C GLY A 64 9.79 2.69 -10.42
N ALA A 65 9.14 3.84 -10.51
CA ALA A 65 9.53 4.83 -11.52
C ALA A 65 10.85 5.49 -11.12
N LYS A 66 11.77 5.64 -12.10
CA LYS A 66 13.10 6.24 -11.86
C LYS A 66 13.03 7.63 -11.25
N ASP A 67 11.97 8.38 -11.57
CA ASP A 67 11.76 9.75 -11.14
C ASP A 67 10.66 9.87 -10.05
N ALA A 68 10.37 8.78 -9.33
CA ALA A 68 9.27 8.77 -8.36
C ALA A 68 9.56 9.61 -7.11
N GLN A 69 10.80 9.65 -6.63
CA GLN A 69 11.12 10.26 -5.35
C GLN A 69 10.70 11.74 -5.24
N PRO A 70 10.99 12.65 -6.20
CA PRO A 70 10.54 14.04 -6.10
C PRO A 70 9.02 14.17 -6.03
N HIS A 71 8.29 13.34 -6.78
CA HIS A 71 6.82 13.33 -6.76
C HIS A 71 6.26 12.82 -5.43
N LEU A 72 6.89 11.81 -4.84
CA LEU A 72 6.54 11.31 -3.51
C LEU A 72 6.76 12.35 -2.43
N GLU A 73 7.89 13.03 -2.46
CA GLU A 73 8.22 14.12 -1.52
C GLU A 73 7.20 15.26 -1.65
N GLU A 74 6.85 15.67 -2.88
CA GLU A 74 5.82 16.67 -3.13
C GLU A 74 4.43 16.21 -2.65
N CYS A 75 4.09 14.93 -2.86
CA CYS A 75 2.85 14.34 -2.36
C CYS A 75 2.77 14.43 -0.83
N VAL A 76 3.80 14.01 -0.12
CA VAL A 76 3.85 14.06 1.35
C VAL A 76 3.77 15.50 1.87
N LEU A 77 4.44 16.45 1.22
CA LEU A 77 4.32 17.86 1.56
C LEU A 77 2.90 18.37 1.36
N ALA A 78 2.22 17.97 0.28
CA ALA A 78 0.84 18.35 0.02
C ALA A 78 -0.14 17.75 1.06
N VAL A 79 0.11 16.53 1.52
CA VAL A 79 -0.65 15.88 2.60
C VAL A 79 -0.43 16.63 3.91
N LYS A 80 0.82 16.96 4.26
CA LYS A 80 1.16 17.78 5.45
C LYS A 80 0.47 19.15 5.42
N ALA A 81 0.48 19.81 4.27
CA ALA A 81 -0.16 21.13 4.11
C ALA A 81 -1.69 21.10 4.36
N LYS A 82 -2.29 19.91 4.31
CA LYS A 82 -3.70 19.69 4.68
C LYS A 82 -3.90 19.35 6.16
N GLY A 83 -2.84 19.38 6.98
CA GLY A 83 -2.91 19.17 8.42
C GLY A 83 -2.84 17.71 8.84
N TYR A 84 -2.29 16.82 8.03
CA TYR A 84 -2.01 15.42 8.39
C TYR A 84 -0.57 15.27 8.90
N ASP A 85 -0.34 14.29 9.78
CA ASP A 85 1.01 13.86 10.19
C ASP A 85 1.55 12.88 9.16
N ALA A 86 2.13 13.40 8.06
CA ALA A 86 2.58 12.59 6.94
C ALA A 86 4.11 12.47 6.93
N GLN A 87 4.63 11.28 6.68
CA GLN A 87 6.06 10.99 6.61
C GLN A 87 6.39 10.07 5.44
N LEU A 88 7.59 10.23 4.88
CA LEU A 88 8.14 9.38 3.83
C LEU A 88 9.45 8.77 4.32
N ILE A 89 9.58 7.47 4.12
CA ILE A 89 10.80 6.71 4.35
C ILE A 89 11.25 6.20 2.97
N ILE A 90 12.40 6.68 2.51
CA ILE A 90 13.05 6.17 1.30
C ILE A 90 13.99 5.05 1.70
N GLY A 91 13.76 3.86 1.18
CA GLY A 91 14.57 2.67 1.46
C GLY A 91 13.82 1.39 1.12
N ASN A 92 14.56 0.28 1.12
CA ASN A 92 13.98 -1.04 0.93
C ASN A 92 13.20 -1.44 2.18
N SER A 93 11.93 -1.83 1.99
CA SER A 93 11.03 -2.28 3.07
C SER A 93 11.55 -3.51 3.84
N HIS A 94 12.55 -4.19 3.30
CA HIS A 94 13.18 -5.36 3.93
C HIS A 94 14.43 -5.01 4.75
N ASP A 95 14.95 -3.79 4.65
CA ASP A 95 16.15 -3.37 5.39
C ASP A 95 15.82 -3.11 6.86
N GLY A 96 16.68 -3.59 7.76
CA GLY A 96 16.46 -3.51 9.21
C GLY A 96 16.26 -2.09 9.74
N ASP A 97 17.03 -1.12 9.23
CA ASP A 97 16.92 0.28 9.61
C ASP A 97 15.60 0.94 9.15
N VAL A 98 15.07 0.52 7.99
CA VAL A 98 13.76 0.94 7.50
C VAL A 98 12.65 0.36 8.39
N ILE A 99 12.73 -0.94 8.72
CA ILE A 99 11.78 -1.62 9.59
C ILE A 99 11.77 -0.97 10.99
N GLU A 100 12.93 -0.74 11.60
CA GLU A 100 13.05 -0.09 12.90
C GLU A 100 12.44 1.32 12.88
N LYS A 101 12.69 2.09 11.81
CA LYS A 101 12.11 3.42 11.64
C LYS A 101 10.59 3.37 11.53
N VAL A 102 10.03 2.43 10.77
CA VAL A 102 8.57 2.22 10.70
C VAL A 102 8.01 1.87 12.07
N TYR A 103 8.65 0.95 12.80
CA TYR A 103 8.19 0.55 14.13
C TYR A 103 8.21 1.70 15.13
N SER A 104 9.19 2.62 15.04
CA SER A 104 9.24 3.81 15.90
C SER A 104 8.07 4.78 15.66
N LEU A 105 7.43 4.72 14.50
CA LEU A 105 6.27 5.52 14.13
C LEU A 105 4.93 4.82 14.37
N GLY A 106 4.96 3.51 14.64
CA GLY A 106 3.76 2.70 14.89
C GLY A 106 3.21 2.83 16.32
N PRO A 107 2.21 2.00 16.71
CA PRO A 107 1.50 1.10 15.78
C PRO A 107 0.59 1.83 14.78
N PHE A 108 0.24 1.13 13.70
CA PHE A 108 -0.67 1.64 12.67
C PHE A 108 -2.03 0.96 12.77
N ASP A 109 -3.10 1.69 12.49
CA ASP A 109 -4.44 1.09 12.37
C ASP A 109 -4.56 0.22 11.11
N ALA A 110 -3.95 0.66 10.01
CA ALA A 110 -3.98 -0.06 8.75
C ALA A 110 -2.63 0.00 8.03
N CYS A 111 -2.29 -1.09 7.34
CA CYS A 111 -1.18 -1.18 6.41
C CYS A 111 -1.69 -1.56 5.02
N PHE A 112 -1.12 -0.97 3.97
CA PHE A 112 -1.35 -1.36 2.58
C PHE A 112 -0.03 -1.78 1.94
N ILE A 113 0.02 -3.00 1.40
CA ILE A 113 1.20 -3.60 0.79
C ILE A 113 0.99 -3.63 -0.73
N ASP A 114 1.76 -2.83 -1.44
CA ASP A 114 1.77 -2.68 -2.91
C ASP A 114 3.21 -2.45 -3.41
N GLY A 115 4.19 -3.13 -2.77
CA GLY A 115 5.61 -3.03 -3.03
C GLY A 115 6.10 -4.05 -4.05
N GLY A 116 7.05 -4.92 -3.66
CA GLY A 116 7.53 -6.03 -4.48
C GLY A 116 6.43 -7.06 -4.75
N HIS A 117 6.54 -7.78 -5.87
CA HIS A 117 5.45 -8.67 -6.33
C HIS A 117 5.85 -10.15 -6.33
N THR A 118 7.07 -10.49 -5.90
CA THR A 118 7.47 -11.89 -5.73
C THR A 118 6.90 -12.49 -4.44
N GLU A 119 6.84 -13.82 -4.37
CA GLU A 119 6.41 -14.51 -3.14
C GLU A 119 7.26 -14.10 -1.92
N ALA A 120 8.57 -13.95 -2.12
CA ALA A 120 9.48 -13.52 -1.06
C ALA A 120 9.16 -12.11 -0.58
N ASP A 121 8.99 -11.16 -1.50
CA ASP A 121 8.72 -9.76 -1.16
C ASP A 121 7.41 -9.62 -0.35
N ILE A 122 6.31 -10.16 -0.87
CA ILE A 122 5.00 -10.05 -0.22
C ILE A 122 5.00 -10.75 1.14
N THR A 123 5.63 -11.93 1.22
CA THR A 123 5.69 -12.68 2.49
C THR A 123 6.48 -11.90 3.53
N GLN A 124 7.60 -11.31 3.14
CA GLN A 124 8.45 -10.53 4.04
C GLN A 124 7.77 -9.24 4.47
N ASP A 125 7.17 -8.48 3.52
CA ASP A 125 6.41 -7.28 3.84
C ASP A 125 5.24 -7.57 4.78
N PHE A 126 4.47 -8.64 4.52
CA PHE A 126 3.38 -9.03 5.39
C PHE A 126 3.87 -9.37 6.80
N ASN A 127 4.93 -10.18 6.93
CA ASN A 127 5.48 -10.57 8.23
C ASN A 127 6.04 -9.37 8.99
N ASN A 128 6.73 -8.45 8.31
CA ASN A 128 7.34 -7.29 8.94
C ASN A 128 6.28 -6.28 9.41
N TYR A 129 5.22 -6.05 8.64
CA TYR A 129 4.33 -4.91 8.87
C TYR A 129 2.96 -5.28 9.46
N SER A 130 2.53 -6.54 9.39
CA SER A 130 1.32 -6.98 10.09
C SER A 130 1.47 -6.90 11.61
N VAL A 131 2.67 -7.14 12.15
CA VAL A 131 2.95 -7.11 13.60
C VAL A 131 2.88 -5.72 14.21
N CYS A 132 3.05 -4.66 13.41
CA CYS A 132 2.87 -3.28 13.85
C CYS A 132 1.52 -2.66 13.40
N THR A 133 0.62 -3.50 12.86
CA THR A 133 -0.73 -3.11 12.42
C THR A 133 -1.78 -3.67 13.37
N THR A 134 -2.79 -2.87 13.72
CA THR A 134 -3.73 -3.21 14.81
C THR A 134 -5.15 -3.53 14.37
N LYS A 135 -5.52 -3.24 13.10
CA LYS A 135 -6.88 -3.49 12.59
C LYS A 135 -6.88 -4.29 11.31
N LEU A 136 -6.23 -3.81 10.25
CA LEU A 136 -6.26 -4.50 8.96
C LEU A 136 -5.01 -4.27 8.11
N VAL A 137 -4.71 -5.28 7.29
CA VAL A 137 -3.71 -5.20 6.22
C VAL A 137 -4.42 -5.40 4.88
N GLY A 138 -4.22 -4.45 3.96
CA GLY A 138 -4.60 -4.57 2.55
C GLY A 138 -3.41 -5.04 1.72
N ILE A 139 -3.64 -5.92 0.75
CA ILE A 139 -2.63 -6.40 -0.20
C ILE A 139 -3.17 -6.20 -1.62
N HIS A 140 -2.43 -5.50 -2.46
CA HIS A 140 -2.80 -5.27 -3.86
C HIS A 140 -2.45 -6.48 -4.75
N ASP A 141 -2.95 -6.51 -5.99
CA ASP A 141 -2.67 -7.52 -7.02
C ASP A 141 -3.11 -8.96 -6.71
N ILE A 142 -4.07 -9.19 -5.83
CA ILE A 142 -4.51 -10.53 -5.40
C ILE A 142 -5.24 -11.34 -6.47
N SER A 143 -5.71 -10.71 -7.54
CA SER A 143 -6.44 -11.34 -8.65
C SER A 143 -5.78 -11.12 -10.00
N TYR A 144 -4.51 -10.78 -10.00
CA TYR A 144 -3.77 -10.55 -11.22
C TYR A 144 -3.83 -11.79 -12.13
N LEU A 145 -4.65 -11.72 -13.16
CA LEU A 145 -4.71 -12.77 -14.17
C LEU A 145 -3.53 -12.57 -15.12
N ARG A 146 -2.62 -13.53 -15.13
CA ARG A 146 -1.57 -13.60 -16.16
C ARG A 146 -2.25 -13.66 -17.52
N PHE A 147 -2.11 -12.63 -18.31
CA PHE A 147 -2.29 -12.76 -19.74
C PHE A 147 -1.06 -13.50 -20.26
N PRO A 148 -1.20 -14.68 -20.88
CA PRO A 148 -0.06 -15.49 -21.34
C PRO A 148 0.91 -14.74 -22.26
N GLU A 149 0.44 -13.69 -22.92
CA GLU A 149 1.18 -12.84 -23.82
C GLU A 149 2.01 -11.74 -23.13
N ASP A 150 1.75 -11.46 -21.85
CA ASP A 150 2.42 -10.36 -21.15
C ASP A 150 3.66 -10.83 -20.38
N LYS A 151 4.76 -11.08 -21.14
CA LYS A 151 6.04 -11.52 -20.59
C LYS A 151 6.64 -10.56 -19.54
N LYS A 152 6.25 -9.27 -19.52
CA LYS A 152 6.73 -8.29 -18.53
C LYS A 152 6.14 -8.48 -17.15
N ARG A 153 5.07 -9.29 -17.04
CA ARG A 153 4.32 -9.48 -15.79
C ARG A 153 4.41 -10.94 -15.29
N SER A 154 5.39 -11.69 -15.77
CA SER A 154 5.57 -13.11 -15.42
C SER A 154 5.91 -13.36 -13.93
N ASN A 155 6.35 -12.32 -13.21
CA ASN A 155 6.88 -12.44 -11.86
C ASN A 155 5.91 -11.94 -10.78
N ILE A 156 4.62 -11.73 -11.10
CA ILE A 156 3.63 -11.38 -10.09
C ILE A 156 3.11 -12.65 -9.42
N GLU A 157 3.54 -12.88 -8.18
CA GLU A 157 3.18 -14.06 -7.37
C GLU A 157 2.18 -13.74 -6.25
N VAL A 158 1.76 -12.48 -6.14
CA VAL A 158 0.81 -12.00 -5.12
C VAL A 158 -0.45 -12.86 -5.02
N PRO A 159 -1.12 -13.29 -6.12
CA PRO A 159 -2.32 -14.13 -6.02
C PRO A 159 -2.08 -15.44 -5.29
N ARG A 160 -0.88 -16.03 -5.44
CA ARG A 160 -0.51 -17.27 -4.76
C ARG A 160 -0.30 -17.06 -3.27
N VAL A 161 0.45 -16.01 -2.91
CA VAL A 161 0.72 -15.66 -1.50
C VAL A 161 -0.57 -15.27 -0.78
N TRP A 162 -1.45 -14.53 -1.45
CA TRP A 162 -2.77 -14.20 -0.91
C TRP A 162 -3.58 -15.44 -0.50
N GLN A 163 -3.57 -16.51 -1.33
CA GLN A 163 -4.26 -17.76 -0.99
C GLN A 163 -3.70 -18.45 0.28
N GLN A 164 -2.46 -18.15 0.65
CA GLN A 164 -1.85 -18.66 1.89
C GLN A 164 -2.22 -17.75 3.07
N ILE A 165 -2.01 -16.44 2.95
CA ILE A 165 -2.26 -15.46 4.01
C ILE A 165 -3.71 -15.52 4.48
N LYS A 166 -4.67 -15.48 3.56
CA LYS A 166 -6.10 -15.40 3.90
C LYS A 166 -6.65 -16.57 4.72
N LYS A 167 -5.96 -17.73 4.72
CA LYS A 167 -6.37 -18.90 5.51
C LYS A 167 -6.24 -18.68 7.02
N GLY A 168 -5.31 -17.81 7.43
CA GLY A 168 -5.03 -17.52 8.83
C GLY A 168 -5.86 -16.40 9.44
N PHE A 169 -6.63 -15.67 8.62
CA PHE A 169 -7.29 -14.44 9.04
C PHE A 169 -8.74 -14.34 8.58
N ARG A 170 -9.55 -13.60 9.34
CA ARG A 170 -10.81 -13.09 8.78
C ARG A 170 -10.43 -12.17 7.61
N HIS A 171 -11.08 -12.36 6.47
CA HIS A 171 -10.72 -11.64 5.25
C HIS A 171 -11.90 -11.33 4.36
N PHE A 172 -11.71 -10.44 3.41
CA PHE A 172 -12.56 -10.26 2.23
C PHE A 172 -11.71 -9.76 1.05
N GLU A 173 -12.30 -9.77 -0.14
CA GLU A 173 -11.62 -9.40 -1.38
C GLU A 173 -12.43 -8.34 -2.11
N ILE A 174 -11.77 -7.25 -2.50
CA ILE A 174 -12.30 -6.24 -3.41
C ILE A 174 -11.89 -6.66 -4.80
N ARG A 175 -12.85 -7.03 -5.63
CA ARG A 175 -12.61 -7.46 -7.01
C ARG A 175 -13.71 -6.91 -7.89
N HIS A 176 -13.31 -6.28 -8.98
CA HIS A 176 -14.18 -5.84 -10.04
C HIS A 176 -13.85 -6.57 -11.34
N GLU A 177 -14.65 -6.42 -12.40
CA GLU A 177 -14.56 -7.25 -13.60
C GLU A 177 -13.20 -7.17 -14.32
N LYS A 178 -12.70 -8.32 -14.74
CA LYS A 178 -11.69 -8.68 -15.76
C LYS A 178 -10.41 -7.85 -15.95
N LYS A 179 -10.27 -6.64 -15.41
CA LYS A 179 -9.09 -5.78 -15.57
C LYS A 179 -8.47 -5.34 -14.26
N ASP A 180 -9.12 -5.65 -13.14
CA ASP A 180 -8.69 -5.17 -11.84
C ASP A 180 -7.73 -6.16 -11.18
N CYS A 181 -6.71 -5.62 -10.55
CA CYS A 181 -5.69 -6.41 -9.86
C CYS A 181 -6.21 -6.97 -8.52
N GLY A 182 -7.27 -6.38 -7.98
CA GLY A 182 -7.90 -6.77 -6.72
C GLY A 182 -7.14 -6.35 -5.48
N ILE A 183 -7.87 -6.08 -4.40
CA ILE A 183 -7.30 -5.85 -3.07
C ILE A 183 -7.82 -6.90 -2.10
N GLY A 184 -6.91 -7.66 -1.49
CA GLY A 184 -7.21 -8.56 -0.39
C GLY A 184 -7.09 -7.81 0.93
N VAL A 185 -8.04 -7.98 1.83
CA VAL A 185 -8.00 -7.37 3.15
C VAL A 185 -8.10 -8.44 4.21
N VAL A 186 -7.18 -8.44 5.16
CA VAL A 186 -7.21 -9.28 6.37
C VAL A 186 -7.34 -8.40 7.61
N TRP A 187 -8.07 -8.90 8.62
CA TRP A 187 -8.09 -8.32 9.97
C TRP A 187 -7.02 -8.99 10.82
N VAL A 188 -6.14 -8.19 11.39
CA VAL A 188 -5.02 -8.60 12.25
C VAL A 188 -5.29 -8.25 13.70
#